data_d683e6c3accac94ee428c355d3ca700a
#
_entry.id   d683e6c3accac94ee428c355d3ca700a
#
_cell.length_a   1.000
_cell.length_b   1.000
_cell.length_c   1.000
_cell.angle_alpha   90.00
_cell.angle_beta   90.00
_cell.angle_gamma   90.00
#
_symmetry.space_group_name_H-M   'P 1'
#
loop_
_entity.id
_entity.type
_entity.pdbx_description
1 polymer ?
#
loop_
_entity_poly.entity_id
_entity_poly.type
_entity_poly.pdbx_seq_one_letter_code
_entity_poly.pdbx_strand_id
1 'polypeptide(L)'
;ERSLRVLDGAIATFCAVGGVEPQSETVWRQADKYNVPRLGYVNKMDRTGADFLSVCAQIKEHFGATALPVVLPIGAEDKFEGLVDLIYNNAIYYYDDKTVRDNFELKEIPESMKAEAAEWRGKLIEEVASTDDALMEKFFEDPDSITADELLAAIRKATISMQIVP
;
A
#
# COMPACT_ATOMS: atom_id res chain seq x y z
N GLU A 1 -4.18 23.09 7.81
CA GLU A 1 -3.60 23.78 6.66
C GLU A 1 -2.19 24.33 6.95
N ARG A 2 -1.96 25.03 8.09
CA ARG A 2 -0.62 25.58 8.41
C ARG A 2 0.47 24.52 8.56
N SER A 3 0.13 23.36 9.13
CA SER A 3 1.09 22.25 9.33
C SER A 3 1.52 21.60 8.03
N LEU A 4 0.65 21.52 7.01
CA LEU A 4 0.98 20.89 5.72
C LEU A 4 2.11 21.59 4.95
N ARG A 5 2.33 22.89 5.20
CA ARG A 5 3.39 23.66 4.54
C ARG A 5 4.82 23.27 4.93
N VAL A 6 4.98 22.53 6.02
CA VAL A 6 6.28 22.16 6.59
C VAL A 6 6.48 20.64 6.62
N LEU A 7 5.57 19.87 6.02
CA LEU A 7 5.68 18.41 5.97
C LEU A 7 6.47 17.96 4.74
N ASP A 8 7.41 17.05 4.95
CA ASP A 8 8.13 16.34 3.88
C ASP A 8 7.32 15.15 3.34
N GLY A 9 6.34 14.68 4.10
CA GLY A 9 5.43 13.60 3.74
C GLY A 9 4.33 13.42 4.77
N ALA A 10 3.31 12.65 4.43
CA ALA A 10 2.16 12.36 5.28
C ALA A 10 1.69 10.92 5.16
N ILE A 11 1.00 10.43 6.18
CA ILE A 11 0.25 9.17 6.13
C ILE A 11 -1.24 9.53 6.11
N ALA A 12 -1.92 9.20 5.01
CA ALA A 12 -3.36 9.36 4.88
C ALA A 12 -4.06 8.10 5.41
N THR A 13 -4.73 8.23 6.55
CA THR A 13 -5.40 7.10 7.20
C THR A 13 -6.87 7.05 6.81
N PHE A 14 -7.32 5.91 6.28
CA PHE A 14 -8.69 5.63 5.91
C PHE A 14 -9.27 4.52 6.79
N CYS A 15 -10.58 4.57 7.04
CA CYS A 15 -11.28 3.48 7.73
C CYS A 15 -11.60 2.36 6.72
N ALA A 16 -11.28 1.11 7.06
CA ALA A 16 -11.57 -0.04 6.20
C ALA A 16 -13.07 -0.25 5.92
N VAL A 17 -13.95 0.28 6.78
CA VAL A 17 -15.41 0.21 6.63
C VAL A 17 -15.97 1.48 5.98
N GLY A 18 -15.54 2.66 6.43
CA GLY A 18 -16.06 3.94 5.96
C GLY A 18 -15.43 4.42 4.64
N GLY A 19 -14.25 3.94 4.31
CA GLY A 19 -13.55 4.33 3.09
C GLY A 19 -13.15 5.80 3.05
N VAL A 20 -13.39 6.43 1.90
CA VAL A 20 -13.15 7.87 1.70
C VAL A 20 -14.33 8.68 2.21
N GLU A 21 -14.08 9.52 3.19
CA GLU A 21 -15.06 10.42 3.81
C GLU A 21 -14.83 11.87 3.37
N PRO A 22 -15.83 12.77 3.48
CA PRO A 22 -15.69 14.19 3.09
C PRO A 22 -14.52 14.92 3.76
N GLN A 23 -14.18 14.53 5.00
CA GLN A 23 -13.03 15.09 5.70
C GLN A 23 -11.71 14.65 5.07
N SER A 24 -11.64 13.39 4.62
CA SER A 24 -10.48 12.85 3.89
C SER A 24 -10.24 13.62 2.60
N GLU A 25 -11.29 13.93 1.85
CA GLU A 25 -11.18 14.73 0.61
C GLU A 25 -10.62 16.11 0.87
N THR A 26 -11.09 16.78 1.91
CA THR A 26 -10.61 18.12 2.25
C THR A 26 -9.13 18.13 2.57
N VAL A 27 -8.67 17.19 3.39
CA VAL A 27 -7.25 17.07 3.78
C VAL A 27 -6.39 16.65 2.60
N TRP A 28 -6.90 15.75 1.76
CA TRP A 28 -6.19 15.29 0.55
C TRP A 28 -5.92 16.44 -0.42
N ARG A 29 -6.94 17.24 -0.74
CA ARG A 29 -6.80 18.42 -1.61
C ARG A 29 -5.83 19.46 -1.05
N GLN A 30 -5.82 19.63 0.27
CA GLN A 30 -4.84 20.50 0.92
C GLN A 30 -3.41 19.96 0.79
N ALA A 31 -3.23 18.65 0.92
CA ALA A 31 -1.92 18.02 0.72
C ALA A 31 -1.44 18.16 -0.74
N ASP A 32 -2.34 18.06 -1.73
CA ASP A 32 -2.03 18.30 -3.14
C ASP A 32 -1.56 19.74 -3.37
N LYS A 33 -2.25 20.71 -2.78
CA LYS A 33 -1.90 22.14 -2.87
C LYS A 33 -0.49 22.45 -2.38
N TYR A 34 0.01 21.71 -1.40
CA TYR A 34 1.34 21.91 -0.84
C TYR A 34 2.37 20.89 -1.34
N ASN A 35 2.01 20.06 -2.32
CA ASN A 35 2.85 19.01 -2.90
C ASN A 35 3.42 18.07 -1.82
N VAL A 36 2.60 17.65 -0.86
CA VAL A 36 3.00 16.73 0.21
C VAL A 36 2.84 15.29 -0.27
N PRO A 37 3.93 14.55 -0.45
CA PRO A 37 3.89 13.12 -0.75
C PRO A 37 3.19 12.34 0.37
N ARG A 38 2.52 11.24 0.04
CA ARG A 38 1.78 10.49 1.06
C ARG A 38 1.75 8.99 0.84
N LEU A 39 1.63 8.27 1.96
CA LEU A 39 1.28 6.86 2.01
C LEU A 39 -0.20 6.74 2.38
N GLY A 40 -0.90 5.75 1.81
CA GLY A 40 -2.22 5.35 2.25
C GLY A 40 -2.11 4.32 3.38
N TYR A 41 -2.91 4.47 4.43
CA TYR A 41 -3.01 3.49 5.51
C TYR A 41 -4.47 3.15 5.77
N VAL A 42 -4.85 1.90 5.50
CA VAL A 42 -6.22 1.42 5.76
C VAL A 42 -6.27 0.79 7.15
N ASN A 43 -6.98 1.46 8.05
CA ASN A 43 -7.08 1.11 9.45
C ASN A 43 -8.40 0.40 9.77
N LYS A 44 -8.45 -0.33 10.87
CA LYS A 44 -9.64 -1.02 11.38
C LYS A 44 -10.09 -2.18 10.50
N MET A 45 -9.14 -2.97 10.00
CA MET A 45 -9.42 -4.20 9.26
C MET A 45 -10.11 -5.29 10.09
N ASP A 46 -10.07 -5.17 11.40
CA ASP A 46 -10.74 -6.02 12.40
C ASP A 46 -12.26 -5.76 12.55
N ARG A 47 -12.78 -4.70 11.94
CA ARG A 47 -14.19 -4.34 12.06
C ARG A 47 -15.05 -5.01 11.02
N THR A 48 -16.30 -5.32 11.41
CA THR A 48 -17.33 -5.85 10.50
C THR A 48 -17.57 -4.91 9.32
N GLY A 49 -17.52 -5.45 8.11
CA GLY A 49 -17.66 -4.72 6.86
C GLY A 49 -16.33 -4.11 6.34
N ALA A 50 -15.18 -4.48 6.93
CA ALA A 50 -13.88 -4.04 6.45
C ALA A 50 -13.56 -4.61 5.06
N ASP A 51 -13.21 -3.73 4.11
CA ASP A 51 -12.83 -4.08 2.74
C ASP A 51 -11.67 -3.20 2.25
N PHE A 52 -10.47 -3.74 2.29
CA PHE A 52 -9.24 -3.06 1.90
C PHE A 52 -9.23 -2.63 0.43
N LEU A 53 -9.56 -3.54 -0.48
CA LEU A 53 -9.51 -3.26 -1.92
C LEU A 53 -10.58 -2.27 -2.35
N SER A 54 -11.74 -2.28 -1.71
CA SER A 54 -12.78 -1.26 -1.91
C SER A 54 -12.27 0.13 -1.54
N VAL A 55 -11.54 0.27 -0.43
CA VAL A 55 -10.94 1.56 -0.03
C VAL A 55 -9.88 2.01 -1.04
N CYS A 56 -9.03 1.12 -1.54
CA CYS A 56 -8.05 1.46 -2.59
C CYS A 56 -8.75 1.95 -3.87
N ALA A 57 -9.84 1.29 -4.27
CA ALA A 57 -10.65 1.71 -5.42
C ALA A 57 -11.28 3.10 -5.21
N GLN A 58 -11.81 3.37 -4.02
CA GLN A 58 -12.37 4.68 -3.66
C GLN A 58 -11.32 5.79 -3.70
N ILE A 59 -10.09 5.54 -3.22
CA ILE A 59 -8.99 6.51 -3.29
C ILE A 59 -8.72 6.88 -4.76
N LYS A 60 -8.66 5.89 -5.64
CA LYS A 60 -8.48 6.11 -7.08
C LYS A 60 -9.65 6.91 -7.69
N GLU A 61 -10.88 6.55 -7.37
CA GLU A 61 -12.08 7.18 -7.91
C GLU A 61 -12.24 8.63 -7.44
N HIS A 62 -12.08 8.90 -6.13
CA HIS A 62 -12.31 10.22 -5.55
C HIS A 62 -11.17 11.21 -5.78
N PHE A 63 -9.93 10.73 -5.83
CA PHE A 63 -8.75 11.59 -5.91
C PHE A 63 -8.03 11.53 -7.25
N GLY A 64 -8.37 10.58 -8.13
CA GLY A 64 -7.61 10.33 -9.35
C GLY A 64 -6.17 9.87 -9.09
N ALA A 65 -5.86 9.45 -7.85
CA ALA A 65 -4.53 9.04 -7.46
C ALA A 65 -4.27 7.58 -7.88
N THR A 66 -3.04 7.28 -8.26
CA THR A 66 -2.59 5.90 -8.49
C THR A 66 -2.36 5.24 -7.14
N ALA A 67 -3.46 4.81 -6.49
CA ALA A 67 -3.41 4.03 -5.26
C ALA A 67 -2.93 2.61 -5.59
N LEU A 68 -1.82 2.21 -4.99
CA LEU A 68 -1.11 0.99 -5.36
C LEU A 68 -0.85 0.13 -4.12
N PRO A 69 -1.62 -0.96 -3.90
CA PRO A 69 -1.38 -1.85 -2.78
C PRO A 69 0.04 -2.40 -2.76
N VAL A 70 0.74 -2.20 -1.66
CA VAL A 70 2.06 -2.80 -1.37
C VAL A 70 1.95 -3.96 -0.39
N VAL A 71 0.80 -4.07 0.26
CA VAL A 71 0.42 -5.21 1.11
C VAL A 71 -1.02 -5.61 0.82
N LEU A 72 -1.36 -6.87 1.10
CA LEU A 72 -2.74 -7.36 1.12
C LEU A 72 -3.07 -7.90 2.52
N PRO A 73 -4.28 -7.69 3.04
CA PRO A 73 -4.68 -8.27 4.31
C PRO A 73 -4.88 -9.79 4.18
N ILE A 74 -4.46 -10.54 5.20
CA ILE A 74 -4.79 -11.96 5.37
C ILE A 74 -6.02 -12.02 6.26
N GLY A 75 -7.16 -12.32 5.64
CA GLY A 75 -8.47 -12.26 6.30
C GLY A 75 -8.98 -10.83 6.49
N ALA A 76 -10.15 -10.73 7.07
CA ALA A 76 -10.82 -9.48 7.43
C ALA A 76 -11.69 -9.72 8.66
N GLU A 77 -12.12 -8.65 9.32
CA GLU A 77 -12.96 -8.70 10.50
C GLU A 77 -12.29 -9.51 11.63
N ASP A 78 -13.04 -10.44 12.24
CA ASP A 78 -12.55 -11.34 13.30
C ASP A 78 -11.51 -12.38 12.80
N LYS A 79 -11.36 -12.51 11.50
CA LYS A 79 -10.37 -13.39 10.84
C LYS A 79 -9.14 -12.65 10.30
N PHE A 80 -8.98 -11.39 10.65
CA PHE A 80 -7.79 -10.63 10.26
C PHE A 80 -6.58 -11.12 11.07
N GLU A 81 -5.63 -11.77 10.39
CA GLU A 81 -4.50 -12.46 11.02
C GLU A 81 -3.13 -11.83 10.69
N GLY A 82 -3.03 -11.11 9.58
CA GLY A 82 -1.76 -10.59 9.11
C GLY A 82 -1.83 -9.92 7.76
N LEU A 83 -0.67 -9.82 7.11
CA LEU A 83 -0.51 -9.16 5.82
C LEU A 83 0.33 -10.03 4.88
N VAL A 84 0.04 -9.97 3.59
CA VAL A 84 0.97 -10.38 2.54
C VAL A 84 1.76 -9.15 2.11
N ASP A 85 3.08 -9.20 2.22
CA ASP A 85 3.98 -8.18 1.70
C ASP A 85 4.26 -8.47 0.22
N LEU A 86 3.82 -7.59 -0.67
CA LEU A 86 3.98 -7.74 -2.12
C LEU A 86 5.37 -7.34 -2.60
N ILE A 87 6.13 -6.60 -1.79
CA ILE A 87 7.51 -6.20 -2.13
C ILE A 87 8.46 -7.36 -1.88
N TYR A 88 8.44 -7.90 -0.66
CA TYR A 88 9.31 -9.03 -0.26
C TYR A 88 8.71 -10.41 -0.58
N ASN A 89 7.45 -10.46 -1.02
CA ASN A 89 6.74 -11.66 -1.43
C ASN A 89 6.67 -12.73 -0.33
N ASN A 90 6.28 -12.31 0.86
CA ASN A 90 6.10 -13.15 2.04
C ASN A 90 4.83 -12.76 2.82
N ALA A 91 4.49 -13.52 3.84
CA ALA A 91 3.40 -13.22 4.76
C ALA A 91 3.94 -12.79 6.12
N ILE A 92 3.28 -11.81 6.74
CA ILE A 92 3.59 -11.26 8.04
C ILE A 92 2.39 -11.54 8.96
N TYR A 93 2.59 -12.37 9.97
CA TYR A 93 1.57 -12.67 10.98
C TYR A 93 1.90 -11.95 12.28
N TYR A 94 0.91 -11.31 12.89
CA TYR A 94 1.05 -10.61 14.15
C TYR A 94 0.49 -11.43 15.29
N TYR A 95 1.17 -11.42 16.44
CA TYR A 95 0.72 -12.10 17.65
C TYR A 95 0.42 -11.09 18.75
N ASP A 96 -0.62 -11.36 19.51
CA ASP A 96 -1.08 -10.47 20.60
C ASP A 96 -0.29 -10.68 21.91
N ASP A 97 1.00 -11.01 21.81
CA ASP A 97 1.88 -11.17 22.96
C ASP A 97 2.61 -9.85 23.28
N LYS A 98 2.06 -9.10 24.22
CA LYS A 98 2.60 -7.81 24.68
C LYS A 98 3.98 -7.90 25.37
N THR A 99 4.52 -9.08 25.57
CA THR A 99 5.79 -9.31 26.26
C THR A 99 6.99 -9.33 25.30
N VAL A 100 6.77 -9.46 24.01
CA VAL A 100 7.81 -9.53 22.96
C VAL A 100 7.81 -8.24 22.14
N ARG A 101 9.00 -7.66 21.94
CA ARG A 101 9.16 -6.39 21.20
C ARG A 101 8.84 -6.51 19.69
N ASP A 102 9.08 -7.68 19.11
CA ASP A 102 8.84 -7.96 17.68
C ASP A 102 7.79 -9.08 17.59
N ASN A 103 6.52 -8.71 17.76
CA ASN A 103 5.37 -9.61 17.77
C ASN A 103 4.91 -10.00 16.37
N PHE A 104 5.84 -10.31 15.48
CA PHE A 104 5.48 -10.79 14.15
C PHE A 104 6.35 -11.96 13.72
N GLU A 105 5.84 -12.77 12.84
CA GLU A 105 6.53 -13.88 12.21
C GLU A 105 6.41 -13.79 10.69
N LEU A 106 7.53 -13.98 9.99
CA LEU A 106 7.55 -14.07 8.53
C LEU A 106 7.31 -15.51 8.12
N LYS A 107 6.35 -15.73 7.24
CA LYS A 107 5.97 -17.03 6.69
C LYS A 107 5.86 -16.99 5.17
N GLU A 108 5.72 -18.16 4.57
CA GLU A 108 5.29 -18.26 3.18
C GLU A 108 3.84 -17.76 3.03
N ILE A 109 3.54 -17.21 1.85
CA ILE A 109 2.18 -16.77 1.51
C ILE A 109 1.23 -17.98 1.59
N PRO A 110 0.08 -17.88 2.29
CA PRO A 110 -0.90 -18.96 2.36
C PRO A 110 -1.34 -19.40 0.97
N GLU A 111 -1.54 -20.71 0.78
CA GLU A 111 -1.93 -21.28 -0.52
C GLU A 111 -3.17 -20.60 -1.10
N SER A 112 -4.15 -20.28 -0.24
CA SER A 112 -5.39 -19.60 -0.62
C SER A 112 -5.19 -18.19 -1.20
N MET A 113 -4.04 -17.54 -0.92
CA MET A 113 -3.73 -16.18 -1.36
C MET A 113 -2.64 -16.11 -2.42
N LYS A 114 -1.97 -17.21 -2.77
CA LYS A 114 -0.86 -17.19 -3.73
C LYS A 114 -1.26 -16.61 -5.07
N ALA A 115 -2.42 -16.98 -5.61
CA ALA A 115 -2.89 -16.48 -6.90
C ALA A 115 -3.20 -14.97 -6.85
N GLU A 116 -3.90 -14.52 -5.82
CA GLU A 116 -4.22 -13.10 -5.63
C GLU A 116 -2.95 -12.27 -5.39
N ALA A 117 -2.06 -12.77 -4.52
CA ALA A 117 -0.79 -12.12 -4.25
C ALA A 117 0.09 -11.99 -5.51
N ALA A 118 0.16 -13.04 -6.35
CA ALA A 118 0.90 -13.00 -7.62
C ALA A 118 0.29 -11.98 -8.59
N GLU A 119 -1.04 -11.91 -8.69
CA GLU A 119 -1.72 -10.92 -9.53
C GLU A 119 -1.42 -9.48 -9.09
N TRP A 120 -1.58 -9.19 -7.79
CA TRP A 120 -1.35 -7.85 -7.26
C TRP A 120 0.14 -7.46 -7.27
N ARG A 121 1.04 -8.42 -7.03
CA ARG A 121 2.48 -8.19 -7.20
C ARG A 121 2.82 -7.85 -8.65
N GLY A 122 2.24 -8.55 -9.62
CA GLY A 122 2.42 -8.23 -11.04
C GLY A 122 1.98 -6.80 -11.36
N LYS A 123 0.79 -6.39 -10.90
CA LYS A 123 0.29 -5.01 -11.05
C LYS A 123 1.20 -3.99 -10.37
N LEU A 124 1.70 -4.29 -9.17
CA LEU A 124 2.63 -3.43 -8.43
C LEU A 124 3.91 -3.21 -9.24
N ILE A 125 4.53 -4.27 -9.73
CA ILE A 125 5.78 -4.20 -10.50
C ILE A 125 5.57 -3.41 -11.80
N GLU A 126 4.50 -3.70 -12.55
CA GLU A 126 4.17 -3.01 -13.80
C GLU A 126 3.97 -1.50 -13.60
N GLU A 127 3.15 -1.11 -12.64
CA GLU A 127 2.88 0.31 -12.35
C GLU A 127 4.14 1.05 -11.87
N VAL A 128 4.93 0.42 -11.01
CA VAL A 128 6.18 1.03 -10.52
C VAL A 128 7.23 1.11 -11.64
N ALA A 129 7.35 0.07 -12.46
CA ALA A 129 8.26 0.07 -13.61
C ALA A 129 7.93 1.19 -14.60
N SER A 130 6.64 1.54 -14.77
CA SER A 130 6.21 2.64 -15.64
C SER A 130 6.76 4.02 -15.20
N THR A 131 7.22 4.14 -13.97
CA THR A 131 7.77 5.38 -13.40
C THR A 131 9.28 5.52 -13.51
N ASP A 132 9.98 4.49 -14.01
CA ASP A 132 11.45 4.44 -14.07
C ASP A 132 11.91 3.66 -15.32
N ASP A 133 12.59 4.33 -16.24
CA ASP A 133 12.98 3.77 -17.53
C ASP A 133 13.86 2.51 -17.40
N ALA A 134 14.80 2.52 -16.45
CA ALA A 134 15.69 1.36 -16.24
C ALA A 134 14.93 0.14 -15.69
N LEU A 135 13.95 0.39 -14.83
CA LEU A 135 13.10 -0.66 -14.30
C LEU A 135 12.13 -1.18 -15.36
N MET A 136 11.66 -0.32 -16.26
CA MET A 136 10.80 -0.68 -17.38
C MET A 136 11.54 -1.59 -18.39
N GLU A 137 12.80 -1.28 -18.73
CA GLU A 137 13.61 -2.16 -19.57
C GLU A 137 13.73 -3.56 -18.94
N LYS A 138 14.05 -3.60 -17.65
CA LYS A 138 14.18 -4.84 -16.87
C LYS A 138 12.87 -5.63 -16.81
N PHE A 139 11.74 -4.93 -16.65
CA PHE A 139 10.40 -5.53 -16.66
C PHE A 139 10.07 -6.22 -17.99
N PHE A 140 10.44 -5.61 -19.12
CA PHE A 140 10.22 -6.22 -20.43
C PHE A 140 11.14 -7.39 -20.73
N GLU A 141 12.37 -7.39 -20.20
CA GLU A 141 13.30 -8.50 -20.38
C GLU A 141 12.93 -9.70 -19.49
N ASP A 142 12.77 -9.46 -18.18
CA ASP A 142 12.43 -10.48 -17.19
C ASP A 142 11.87 -9.80 -15.91
N PRO A 143 10.54 -9.77 -15.73
CA PRO A 143 9.93 -9.17 -14.54
C PRO A 143 10.40 -9.79 -13.21
N ASP A 144 10.74 -11.08 -13.22
CA ASP A 144 11.19 -11.80 -12.02
C ASP A 144 12.62 -11.43 -11.59
N SER A 145 13.38 -10.79 -12.47
CA SER A 145 14.72 -10.29 -12.17
C SER A 145 14.73 -9.02 -11.30
N ILE A 146 13.58 -8.35 -11.16
CA ILE A 146 13.45 -7.14 -10.34
C ILE A 146 13.50 -7.52 -8.86
N THR A 147 14.55 -7.07 -8.17
CA THR A 147 14.73 -7.33 -6.75
C THR A 147 13.80 -6.50 -5.88
N ALA A 148 13.56 -6.95 -4.63
CA ALA A 148 12.77 -6.21 -3.66
C ALA A 148 13.37 -4.81 -3.36
N ASP A 149 14.71 -4.71 -3.31
CA ASP A 149 15.39 -3.44 -3.05
C ASP A 149 15.23 -2.46 -4.21
N GLU A 150 15.32 -2.91 -5.46
CA GLU A 150 15.06 -2.11 -6.65
C GLU A 150 13.61 -1.62 -6.68
N LEU A 151 12.67 -2.51 -6.40
CA LEU A 151 11.24 -2.18 -6.34
C LEU A 151 10.96 -1.15 -5.24
N LEU A 152 11.52 -1.34 -4.04
CA LEU A 152 11.35 -0.41 -2.93
C LEU A 152 11.95 0.97 -3.23
N ALA A 153 13.13 1.02 -3.85
CA ALA A 153 13.76 2.28 -4.26
C ALA A 153 12.90 3.03 -5.29
N ALA A 154 12.33 2.33 -6.26
CA ALA A 154 11.47 2.91 -7.28
C ALA A 154 10.11 3.37 -6.68
N ILE A 155 9.49 2.58 -5.78
CA ILE A 155 8.29 2.98 -5.03
C ILE A 155 8.56 4.27 -4.27
N ARG A 156 9.69 4.36 -3.54
CA ARG A 156 10.06 5.57 -2.80
C ARG A 156 10.17 6.78 -3.71
N LYS A 157 10.88 6.66 -4.83
CA LYS A 157 11.05 7.73 -5.81
C LYS A 157 9.72 8.19 -6.39
N ALA A 158 8.88 7.25 -6.82
CA ALA A 158 7.56 7.54 -7.38
C ALA A 158 6.58 8.14 -6.35
N THR A 159 6.68 7.74 -5.08
CA THR A 159 5.90 8.32 -3.97
C THR A 159 6.31 9.76 -3.70
N ILE A 160 7.61 10.04 -3.59
CA ILE A 160 8.14 11.39 -3.34
C ILE A 160 7.80 12.34 -4.49
N SER A 161 7.81 11.86 -5.73
CA SER A 161 7.40 12.63 -6.91
C SER A 161 5.87 12.67 -7.13
N MET A 162 5.09 12.10 -6.21
CA MET A 162 3.61 12.08 -6.23
C MET A 162 3.01 11.36 -7.44
N GLN A 163 3.73 10.44 -8.05
CA GLN A 163 3.22 9.62 -9.17
C GLN A 163 2.35 8.48 -8.69
N ILE A 164 2.66 7.91 -7.50
CA ILE A 164 1.90 6.84 -6.87
C ILE A 164 1.60 7.16 -5.40
N VAL A 165 0.60 6.46 -4.85
CA VAL A 165 0.28 6.42 -3.43
C VAL A 165 0.29 4.95 -3.01
N PRO A 166 1.39 4.48 -2.39
CA PRO A 166 1.46 3.12 -1.86
C PRO A 166 0.59 2.94 -0.64
#